data_b0e050c13b2ce7f19630218615560702
#
_entry.id   b0e050c13b2ce7f19630218615560702
#
_cell.length_a   1.000
_cell.length_b   1.000
_cell.length_c   1.000
_cell.angle_alpha   90.00
_cell.angle_beta   90.00
_cell.angle_gamma   90.00
#
_symmetry.space_group_name_H-M   'P 1'
#
loop_
_entity.id
_entity.type
_entity.pdbx_description
1 polymer ?
#
loop_
_entity_poly.entity_id
_entity_poly.type
_entity_poly.pdbx_seq_one_letter_code
_entity_poly.pdbx_strand_id
1 'polypeptide(L)'
;MRITTNIVVFDGEGRFVTAVLRPAKRPGGKEIRTFLRRLLQAIRTNWPNTQILLRADSHYCCPEVLDWCRANGLDYILGVAPTTTLRRHIEGLEASTKARFEAAPKEGKARRFKEFFDGAASWSRVERIVARVEASAEGPDTRFIVTNLKTRNARVLYEDVYCRRGQAENHIKSWKTHLAADRTSCTKATANQLRLFLHAGAYWLMWGLRVSVPRRSMWRVAQFDRLRLRLINVAARVVERKTMIRIHLPTSCPAQGILRLVLGRIPRLVT
;
A
#
# COMPACT_ATOMS: atom_id res chain seq x y z
N MET A 1 -1.71 -24.40 16.42
CA MET A 1 -0.93 -23.29 15.81
C MET A 1 -1.90 -22.14 15.51
N ARG A 2 -1.75 -20.98 16.16
CA ARG A 2 -2.64 -19.82 15.86
C ARG A 2 -2.16 -19.21 14.55
N ILE A 3 -2.99 -19.27 13.51
CA ILE A 3 -2.73 -18.58 12.26
C ILE A 3 -2.70 -17.08 12.58
N THR A 4 -1.64 -16.38 12.23
CA THR A 4 -1.49 -14.94 12.42
C THR A 4 -1.44 -14.24 11.09
N THR A 5 -1.91 -12.99 11.05
CA THR A 5 -1.83 -12.09 9.90
C THR A 5 -1.26 -10.75 10.36
N ASN A 6 -0.96 -9.88 9.42
CA ASN A 6 -0.36 -8.58 9.72
C ASN A 6 -1.23 -7.46 9.15
N ILE A 7 -1.41 -6.39 9.93
CA ILE A 7 -1.77 -5.09 9.36
C ILE A 7 -0.45 -4.41 8.98
N VAL A 8 -0.30 -4.06 7.71
CA VAL A 8 0.90 -3.40 7.20
C VAL A 8 0.49 -2.07 6.58
N VAL A 9 1.22 -1.02 6.92
CA VAL A 9 0.95 0.34 6.45
C VAL A 9 2.17 0.86 5.72
N PHE A 10 1.93 1.40 4.53
CA PHE A 10 2.90 2.15 3.73
C PHE A 10 2.35 3.56 3.48
N ASP A 11 3.24 4.52 3.31
CA ASP A 11 2.83 5.85 2.86
C ASP A 11 2.59 5.89 1.34
N GLY A 12 2.21 7.07 0.83
CA GLY A 12 1.92 7.26 -0.59
C GLY A 12 3.13 7.09 -1.53
N GLU A 13 4.36 7.07 -1.00
CA GLU A 13 5.61 6.89 -1.74
C GLU A 13 6.20 5.48 -1.57
N GLY A 14 5.51 4.62 -0.83
CA GLY A 14 5.93 3.24 -0.58
C GLY A 14 6.98 3.10 0.52
N ARG A 15 7.08 4.09 1.42
CA ARG A 15 7.86 3.96 2.63
C ARG A 15 7.08 3.11 3.64
N PHE A 16 7.77 2.20 4.28
CA PHE A 16 7.15 1.37 5.32
C PHE A 16 6.87 2.23 6.56
N VAL A 17 5.64 2.21 7.03
CA VAL A 17 5.25 2.94 8.25
C VAL A 17 5.23 2.01 9.45
N THR A 18 4.48 0.92 9.38
CA THR A 18 4.38 -0.03 10.49
C THR A 18 3.81 -1.37 10.05
N ALA A 19 4.07 -2.41 10.87
CA ALA A 19 3.39 -3.70 10.79
C ALA A 19 3.04 -4.20 12.19
N VAL A 20 1.82 -4.72 12.35
CA VAL A 20 1.33 -5.29 13.60
C VAL A 20 0.85 -6.70 13.38
N LEU A 21 1.39 -7.62 14.17
CA LEU A 21 0.96 -9.01 14.20
C LEU A 21 -0.40 -9.12 14.91
N ARG A 22 -1.31 -9.87 14.33
CA ARG A 22 -2.65 -10.08 14.89
C ARG A 22 -3.20 -11.47 14.54
N PRO A 23 -4.25 -11.96 15.23
CA PRO A 23 -4.94 -13.18 14.84
C PRO A 23 -5.49 -13.10 13.41
N ALA A 24 -5.45 -14.21 12.66
CA ALA A 24 -5.89 -14.28 11.27
C ALA A 24 -7.42 -14.33 11.13
N LYS A 25 -8.11 -13.32 11.63
CA LYS A 25 -9.54 -13.09 11.40
C LYS A 25 -9.74 -11.65 10.94
N ARG A 26 -10.85 -11.37 10.30
CA ARG A 26 -11.21 -10.00 9.91
C ARG A 26 -11.15 -9.07 11.14
N PRO A 27 -10.41 -7.95 11.10
CA PRO A 27 -10.36 -7.01 12.21
C PRO A 27 -11.73 -6.35 12.42
N GLY A 28 -12.17 -6.21 13.65
CA GLY A 28 -13.35 -5.42 13.99
C GLY A 28 -13.04 -3.92 13.98
N GLY A 29 -14.08 -3.10 13.81
CA GLY A 29 -13.93 -1.64 13.74
C GLY A 29 -13.26 -1.04 14.98
N LYS A 30 -13.57 -1.54 16.17
CA LYS A 30 -12.92 -1.13 17.43
C LYS A 30 -11.43 -1.44 17.45
N GLU A 31 -11.01 -2.58 16.92
CA GLU A 31 -9.61 -2.97 16.81
C GLU A 31 -8.86 -2.04 15.84
N ILE A 32 -9.44 -1.80 14.65
CA ILE A 32 -8.88 -0.91 13.64
C ILE A 32 -8.74 0.51 14.20
N ARG A 33 -9.77 1.04 14.85
CA ARG A 33 -9.76 2.36 15.48
C ARG A 33 -8.64 2.48 16.52
N THR A 34 -8.44 1.46 17.36
CA THR A 34 -7.38 1.46 18.37
C THR A 34 -5.99 1.49 17.72
N PHE A 35 -5.79 0.76 16.65
CA PHE A 35 -4.56 0.78 15.87
C PHE A 35 -4.33 2.15 15.22
N LEU A 36 -5.34 2.69 14.52
CA LEU A 36 -5.26 4.00 13.87
C LEU A 36 -4.99 5.13 14.87
N ARG A 37 -5.57 5.07 16.07
CA ARG A 37 -5.33 6.06 17.14
C ARG A 37 -3.85 6.11 17.54
N ARG A 38 -3.24 4.94 17.76
CA ARG A 38 -1.79 4.86 18.11
C ARG A 38 -0.91 5.37 16.98
N LEU A 39 -1.25 5.00 15.75
CA LEU A 39 -0.54 5.43 14.56
C LEU A 39 -0.64 6.95 14.38
N LEU A 40 -1.85 7.51 14.47
CA LEU A 40 -2.07 8.95 14.35
C LEU A 40 -1.33 9.74 15.44
N GLN A 41 -1.37 9.26 16.67
CA GLN A 41 -0.64 9.89 17.77
C GLN A 41 0.87 9.93 17.48
N ALA A 42 1.47 8.82 17.06
CA ALA A 42 2.87 8.76 16.69
C ALA A 42 3.23 9.71 15.52
N ILE A 43 2.37 9.81 14.51
CA ILE A 43 2.58 10.72 13.39
C ILE A 43 2.48 12.17 13.86
N ARG A 44 1.44 12.55 14.61
CA ARG A 44 1.23 13.93 15.05
C ARG A 44 2.21 14.42 16.08
N THR A 45 2.81 13.53 16.86
CA THR A 45 3.92 13.89 17.77
C THR A 45 5.12 14.44 17.00
N ASN A 46 5.39 13.90 15.81
CA ASN A 46 6.54 14.31 15.00
C ASN A 46 6.16 15.33 13.90
N TRP A 47 4.93 15.27 13.40
CA TRP A 47 4.41 16.09 12.30
C TRP A 47 2.98 16.57 12.62
N PRO A 48 2.80 17.54 13.51
CA PRO A 48 1.49 17.92 14.05
C PRO A 48 0.53 18.45 12.99
N ASN A 49 1.03 19.13 11.96
CA ASN A 49 0.22 19.79 10.93
C ASN A 49 0.07 18.95 9.64
N THR A 50 0.51 17.68 9.64
CA THR A 50 0.42 16.83 8.46
C THR A 50 -1.02 16.48 8.12
N GLN A 51 -1.44 16.74 6.89
CA GLN A 51 -2.69 16.22 6.34
C GLN A 51 -2.56 14.73 6.06
N ILE A 52 -3.54 13.97 6.49
CA ILE A 52 -3.51 12.51 6.41
C ILE A 52 -4.73 12.02 5.63
N LEU A 53 -4.49 11.27 4.56
CA LEU A 53 -5.49 10.56 3.79
C LEU A 53 -5.37 9.06 4.05
N LEU A 54 -6.36 8.46 4.70
CA LEU A 54 -6.45 7.02 4.87
C LEU A 54 -6.99 6.37 3.59
N ARG A 55 -6.20 5.47 2.99
CA ARG A 55 -6.62 4.64 1.87
C ARG A 55 -6.59 3.17 2.26
N ALA A 56 -7.73 2.49 2.13
CA ALA A 56 -7.82 1.07 2.47
C ALA A 56 -8.90 0.35 1.65
N ASP A 57 -8.95 -0.96 1.78
CA ASP A 57 -9.97 -1.80 1.17
C ASP A 57 -11.29 -1.80 1.96
N SER A 58 -12.24 -2.58 1.51
CA SER A 58 -13.56 -2.68 2.12
C SER A 58 -13.58 -3.27 3.54
N HIS A 59 -12.51 -3.93 3.97
CA HIS A 59 -12.42 -4.44 5.34
C HIS A 59 -12.33 -3.33 6.38
N TYR A 60 -11.83 -2.16 5.97
CA TYR A 60 -11.69 -0.99 6.84
C TYR A 60 -12.90 -0.06 6.78
N CYS A 61 -13.84 -0.29 5.87
CA CYS A 61 -15.07 0.49 5.75
C CYS A 61 -16.10 0.03 6.78
N CYS A 62 -16.05 0.60 7.96
CA CYS A 62 -17.02 0.37 9.03
C CYS A 62 -17.29 1.67 9.78
N PRO A 63 -18.48 1.79 10.45
CA PRO A 63 -18.91 3.04 11.09
C PRO A 63 -17.87 3.58 12.08
N GLU A 64 -17.26 2.73 12.88
CA GLU A 64 -16.29 3.14 13.89
C GLU A 64 -15.03 3.78 13.28
N VAL A 65 -14.62 3.37 12.08
CA VAL A 65 -13.47 3.95 11.37
C VAL A 65 -13.87 5.26 10.69
N LEU A 66 -15.03 5.30 10.02
CA LEU A 66 -15.52 6.51 9.36
C LEU A 66 -15.72 7.64 10.37
N ASP A 67 -16.41 7.37 11.48
CA ASP A 67 -16.68 8.35 12.54
C ASP A 67 -15.38 8.83 13.19
N TRP A 68 -14.49 7.89 13.45
CA TRP A 68 -13.20 8.21 14.06
C TRP A 68 -12.32 9.08 13.14
N CYS A 69 -12.26 8.78 11.85
CA CYS A 69 -11.51 9.60 10.89
C CYS A 69 -12.02 11.03 10.88
N ARG A 70 -13.34 11.22 10.83
CA ARG A 70 -13.96 12.55 10.87
C ARG A 70 -13.67 13.29 12.15
N ALA A 71 -13.83 12.62 13.29
CA ALA A 71 -13.60 13.23 14.61
C ALA A 71 -12.14 13.66 14.82
N ASN A 72 -11.20 13.07 14.08
CA ASN A 72 -9.77 13.38 14.18
C ASN A 72 -9.23 14.18 12.97
N GLY A 73 -10.10 14.70 12.10
CA GLY A 73 -9.70 15.53 10.95
C GLY A 73 -8.87 14.76 9.91
N LEU A 74 -9.15 13.46 9.71
CA LEU A 74 -8.53 12.69 8.65
C LEU A 74 -9.44 12.63 7.43
N ASP A 75 -8.81 12.74 6.28
CA ASP A 75 -9.44 12.36 5.02
C ASP A 75 -9.42 10.85 4.85
N TYR A 76 -10.41 10.31 4.16
CA TYR A 76 -10.43 8.89 3.82
C TYR A 76 -10.99 8.63 2.44
N ILE A 77 -10.52 7.53 1.84
CA ILE A 77 -11.07 6.92 0.64
C ILE A 77 -10.95 5.39 0.79
N LEU A 78 -12.08 4.73 0.99
CA LEU A 78 -12.14 3.32 1.34
C LEU A 78 -12.98 2.55 0.32
N GLY A 79 -12.58 1.32 0.03
CA GLY A 79 -13.46 0.42 -0.72
C GLY A 79 -14.74 0.13 0.06
N VAL A 80 -15.83 -0.12 -0.65
CA VAL A 80 -17.12 -0.54 -0.06
C VAL A 80 -17.54 -1.83 -0.73
N ALA A 81 -17.97 -2.81 0.07
CA ALA A 81 -18.54 -4.04 -0.46
C ALA A 81 -19.86 -3.73 -1.18
N PRO A 82 -20.11 -4.30 -2.37
CA PRO A 82 -21.35 -4.07 -3.09
C PRO A 82 -22.53 -4.62 -2.30
N THR A 83 -23.54 -3.76 -2.10
CA THR A 83 -24.84 -4.13 -1.49
C THR A 83 -25.96 -3.96 -2.50
N THR A 84 -27.12 -4.56 -2.26
CA THR A 84 -28.30 -4.39 -3.11
C THR A 84 -28.71 -2.92 -3.21
N THR A 85 -28.64 -2.17 -2.10
CA THR A 85 -28.94 -0.73 -2.08
C THR A 85 -28.00 0.05 -3.01
N LEU A 86 -26.69 -0.17 -2.91
CA LEU A 86 -25.72 0.52 -3.77
C LEU A 86 -25.90 0.15 -5.25
N ARG A 87 -26.26 -1.09 -5.56
CA ARG A 87 -26.51 -1.53 -6.93
C ARG A 87 -27.71 -0.85 -7.55
N ARG A 88 -28.80 -0.61 -6.79
CA ARG A 88 -29.97 0.14 -7.29
C ARG A 88 -29.60 1.54 -7.82
N HIS A 89 -28.67 2.24 -7.16
CA HIS A 89 -28.23 3.56 -7.62
C HIS A 89 -27.57 3.55 -9.00
N ILE A 90 -27.05 2.43 -9.44
CA ILE A 90 -26.24 2.34 -10.68
C ILE A 90 -26.84 1.41 -11.73
N GLU A 91 -28.01 0.83 -11.50
CA GLU A 91 -28.63 -0.17 -12.38
C GLU A 91 -28.74 0.31 -13.83
N GLY A 92 -29.28 1.52 -14.06
CA GLY A 92 -29.33 2.12 -15.40
C GLY A 92 -27.95 2.41 -15.99
N LEU A 93 -26.94 2.72 -15.15
CA LEU A 93 -25.57 2.92 -15.62
C LEU A 93 -24.93 1.58 -16.01
N GLU A 94 -25.17 0.51 -15.27
CA GLU A 94 -24.68 -0.83 -15.61
C GLU A 94 -25.25 -1.28 -16.98
N ALA A 95 -26.59 -1.18 -17.15
CA ALA A 95 -27.26 -1.53 -18.39
C ALA A 95 -26.70 -0.74 -19.61
N SER A 96 -26.60 0.59 -19.46
CA SER A 96 -26.11 1.44 -20.55
C SER A 96 -24.59 1.26 -20.82
N THR A 97 -23.79 0.88 -19.80
CA THR A 97 -22.37 0.59 -20.00
C THR A 97 -22.18 -0.74 -20.73
N LYS A 98 -22.99 -1.74 -20.41
CA LYS A 98 -23.00 -3.02 -21.11
C LYS A 98 -23.40 -2.84 -22.58
N ALA A 99 -24.51 -2.15 -22.85
CA ALA A 99 -24.93 -1.86 -24.23
C ALA A 99 -23.87 -1.12 -25.03
N ARG A 100 -23.17 -0.14 -24.43
CA ARG A 100 -22.07 0.56 -25.07
C ARG A 100 -20.89 -0.35 -25.41
N PHE A 101 -20.56 -1.29 -24.53
CA PHE A 101 -19.50 -2.27 -24.80
C PHE A 101 -19.89 -3.22 -25.92
N GLU A 102 -21.14 -3.70 -25.94
CA GLU A 102 -21.68 -4.59 -26.99
C GLU A 102 -21.72 -3.91 -28.37
N ALA A 103 -21.97 -2.60 -28.42
CA ALA A 103 -21.96 -1.82 -29.64
C ALA A 103 -20.54 -1.56 -30.20
N ALA A 104 -19.50 -1.60 -29.37
CA ALA A 104 -18.10 -1.34 -29.76
C ALA A 104 -17.12 -2.33 -29.08
N PRO A 105 -17.21 -3.63 -29.31
CA PRO A 105 -16.46 -4.65 -28.58
C PRO A 105 -14.94 -4.62 -28.86
N LYS A 106 -14.48 -3.93 -29.88
CA LYS A 106 -13.04 -3.83 -30.23
C LYS A 106 -12.22 -2.92 -29.31
N GLU A 107 -12.84 -2.11 -28.47
CA GLU A 107 -12.15 -1.13 -27.63
C GLU A 107 -11.76 -1.66 -26.24
N GLY A 108 -11.73 -2.96 -26.03
CA GLY A 108 -11.24 -3.61 -24.80
C GLY A 108 -12.18 -3.49 -23.61
N LYS A 109 -12.54 -2.29 -23.14
CA LYS A 109 -13.38 -2.07 -21.96
C LYS A 109 -14.19 -0.79 -22.07
N ALA A 110 -15.48 -0.85 -21.71
CA ALA A 110 -16.29 0.34 -21.44
C ALA A 110 -16.27 0.64 -19.94
N ARG A 111 -15.86 1.85 -19.55
CA ARG A 111 -15.78 2.25 -18.15
C ARG A 111 -16.48 3.56 -17.92
N ARG A 112 -17.33 3.62 -16.88
CA ARG A 112 -18.07 4.81 -16.48
C ARG A 112 -18.06 4.98 -14.97
N PHE A 113 -18.29 6.21 -14.52
CA PHE A 113 -18.32 6.55 -13.11
C PHE A 113 -19.62 7.27 -12.77
N LYS A 114 -20.13 7.01 -11.57
CA LYS A 114 -21.25 7.74 -10.99
C LYS A 114 -20.93 8.06 -9.55
N GLU A 115 -21.27 9.26 -9.12
CA GLU A 115 -21.25 9.60 -7.70
C GLU A 115 -22.67 9.82 -7.20
N PHE A 116 -22.87 9.49 -5.95
CA PHE A 116 -24.11 9.69 -5.24
C PHE A 116 -23.85 9.70 -3.74
N PHE A 117 -24.86 10.05 -2.98
CA PHE A 117 -24.80 10.07 -1.54
C PHE A 117 -25.71 8.97 -1.00
N ASP A 118 -25.19 8.12 -0.13
CA ASP A 118 -25.92 7.04 0.53
C ASP A 118 -25.22 6.64 1.83
N GLY A 119 -25.85 5.80 2.64
CA GLY A 119 -25.31 5.31 3.89
C GLY A 119 -25.94 3.97 4.30
N ALA A 120 -25.13 3.10 4.89
CA ALA A 120 -25.66 1.91 5.54
C ALA A 120 -26.44 2.32 6.81
N ALA A 121 -27.42 1.53 7.21
CA ALA A 121 -28.19 1.78 8.44
C ALA A 121 -27.32 1.90 9.71
N SER A 122 -26.13 1.29 9.70
CA SER A 122 -25.15 1.39 10.79
C SER A 122 -24.27 2.63 10.76
N TRP A 123 -24.33 3.44 9.68
CA TRP A 123 -23.52 4.64 9.57
C TRP A 123 -24.20 5.82 10.25
N SER A 124 -23.40 6.67 10.88
CA SER A 124 -23.91 7.86 11.59
C SER A 124 -24.47 8.94 10.66
N ARG A 125 -24.12 8.87 9.37
CA ARG A 125 -24.58 9.81 8.34
C ARG A 125 -24.39 9.25 6.93
N VAL A 126 -25.01 9.95 5.99
CA VAL A 126 -24.85 9.74 4.54
C VAL A 126 -23.45 10.17 4.11
N GLU A 127 -22.81 9.39 3.27
CA GLU A 127 -21.47 9.60 2.75
C GLU A 127 -21.47 9.74 1.24
N ARG A 128 -20.43 10.36 0.69
CA ARG A 128 -20.19 10.41 -0.75
C ARG A 128 -19.66 9.08 -1.22
N ILE A 129 -20.37 8.45 -2.14
CA ILE A 129 -20.01 7.17 -2.75
C ILE A 129 -19.71 7.38 -4.22
N VAL A 130 -18.65 6.76 -4.70
CA VAL A 130 -18.30 6.71 -6.11
C VAL A 130 -18.35 5.26 -6.58
N ALA A 131 -19.14 5.01 -7.61
CA ALA A 131 -19.21 3.75 -8.32
C ALA A 131 -18.35 3.80 -9.59
N ARG A 132 -17.52 2.79 -9.80
CA ARG A 132 -16.92 2.47 -11.09
C ARG A 132 -17.69 1.30 -11.70
N VAL A 133 -18.28 1.52 -12.85
CA VAL A 133 -18.94 0.49 -13.65
C VAL A 133 -18.09 0.20 -14.87
N GLU A 134 -17.73 -1.05 -15.08
CA GLU A 134 -16.90 -1.52 -16.18
C GLU A 134 -17.60 -2.71 -16.86
N ALA A 135 -17.58 -2.73 -18.18
CA ALA A 135 -17.99 -3.87 -19.00
C ALA A 135 -16.84 -4.27 -19.90
N SER A 136 -16.54 -5.56 -19.97
CA SER A 136 -15.47 -6.16 -20.75
C SER A 136 -15.90 -7.53 -21.28
N ALA A 137 -15.04 -8.18 -22.06
CA ALA A 137 -15.25 -9.56 -22.53
C ALA A 137 -15.40 -10.56 -21.36
N GLU A 138 -14.82 -10.26 -20.18
CA GLU A 138 -14.94 -11.06 -18.96
C GLU A 138 -16.26 -10.84 -18.20
N GLY A 139 -17.09 -9.88 -18.66
CA GLY A 139 -18.34 -9.50 -18.04
C GLY A 139 -18.28 -8.15 -17.32
N PRO A 140 -19.37 -7.81 -16.56
CA PRO A 140 -19.44 -6.57 -15.81
C PRO A 140 -18.61 -6.64 -14.52
N ASP A 141 -17.88 -5.56 -14.20
CA ASP A 141 -17.20 -5.37 -12.92
C ASP A 141 -17.58 -4.02 -12.33
N THR A 142 -18.33 -4.05 -11.22
CA THR A 142 -18.73 -2.84 -10.50
C THR A 142 -18.10 -2.79 -9.12
N ARG A 143 -17.48 -1.66 -8.80
CA ARG A 143 -16.84 -1.42 -7.51
C ARG A 143 -17.23 -0.07 -6.95
N PHE A 144 -17.31 -0.01 -5.63
CA PHE A 144 -17.69 1.19 -4.90
C PHE A 144 -16.57 1.64 -3.96
N ILE A 145 -16.45 2.94 -3.80
CA ILE A 145 -15.64 3.57 -2.77
C ILE A 145 -16.45 4.62 -2.03
N VAL A 146 -16.10 4.85 -0.78
CA VAL A 146 -16.64 5.91 0.08
C VAL A 146 -15.53 6.90 0.41
N THR A 147 -15.86 8.19 0.49
CA THR A 147 -14.90 9.25 0.79
C THR A 147 -15.56 10.46 1.43
N ASN A 148 -14.80 11.17 2.27
CA ASN A 148 -15.15 12.52 2.76
C ASN A 148 -14.51 13.65 1.95
N LEU A 149 -13.71 13.32 0.94
CA LEU A 149 -13.09 14.33 0.05
C LEU A 149 -14.18 15.05 -0.76
N LYS A 150 -14.21 16.36 -0.65
CA LYS A 150 -15.20 17.22 -1.33
C LYS A 150 -14.78 17.63 -2.74
N THR A 151 -13.50 17.74 -2.95
CA THR A 151 -12.88 18.15 -4.22
C THR A 151 -12.64 16.96 -5.13
N ARG A 152 -12.51 17.21 -6.44
CA ARG A 152 -12.27 16.24 -7.51
C ARG A 152 -13.52 15.47 -7.95
N ASN A 153 -13.55 15.17 -9.24
CA ASN A 153 -14.62 14.37 -9.84
C ASN A 153 -14.47 12.86 -9.53
N ALA A 154 -15.54 12.12 -9.75
CA ALA A 154 -15.63 10.70 -9.46
C ALA A 154 -14.50 9.86 -10.10
N ARG A 155 -14.16 10.16 -11.36
CA ARG A 155 -13.11 9.43 -12.08
C ARG A 155 -11.74 9.65 -11.44
N VAL A 156 -11.36 10.89 -11.17
CA VAL A 156 -10.09 11.23 -10.54
C VAL A 156 -9.98 10.64 -9.13
N LEU A 157 -11.07 10.69 -8.35
CA LEU A 157 -11.10 10.07 -7.02
C LEU A 157 -10.84 8.56 -7.11
N TYR A 158 -11.47 7.90 -8.07
CA TYR A 158 -11.32 6.47 -8.22
C TYR A 158 -9.97 6.09 -8.83
N GLU A 159 -9.62 6.62 -10.01
CA GLU A 159 -8.44 6.21 -10.77
C GLU A 159 -7.12 6.77 -10.18
N ASP A 160 -7.08 8.07 -9.85
CA ASP A 160 -5.84 8.73 -9.44
C ASP A 160 -5.60 8.72 -7.93
N VAL A 161 -6.67 8.63 -7.13
CA VAL A 161 -6.51 8.62 -5.66
C VAL A 161 -6.65 7.21 -5.10
N TYR A 162 -7.79 6.55 -5.32
CA TYR A 162 -8.04 5.23 -4.76
C TYR A 162 -7.18 4.14 -5.38
N CYS A 163 -7.08 4.07 -6.71
CA CYS A 163 -6.33 3.01 -7.40
C CYS A 163 -4.83 3.06 -7.12
N ARG A 164 -4.28 4.19 -6.69
CA ARG A 164 -2.89 4.24 -6.18
C ARG A 164 -2.67 3.34 -4.96
N ARG A 165 -3.74 2.90 -4.28
CA ARG A 165 -3.66 1.84 -3.27
C ARG A 165 -3.07 0.53 -3.83
N GLY A 166 -3.31 0.22 -5.09
CA GLY A 166 -2.74 -0.96 -5.74
C GLY A 166 -1.21 -1.04 -5.68
N GLN A 167 -0.52 0.11 -5.57
CA GLN A 167 0.92 0.13 -5.34
C GLN A 167 1.30 -0.43 -3.97
N ALA A 168 0.43 -0.26 -2.95
CA ALA A 168 0.67 -0.85 -1.64
C ALA A 168 0.71 -2.39 -1.69
N GLU A 169 -0.02 -3.01 -2.60
CA GLU A 169 0.02 -4.47 -2.80
C GLU A 169 1.40 -4.93 -3.29
N ASN A 170 2.05 -4.15 -4.16
CA ASN A 170 3.43 -4.41 -4.59
C ASN A 170 4.42 -4.21 -3.44
N HIS A 171 4.22 -3.22 -2.59
CA HIS A 171 5.05 -3.01 -1.40
C HIS A 171 4.85 -4.12 -0.36
N ILE A 172 3.60 -4.54 -0.14
CA ILE A 172 3.26 -5.68 0.72
C ILE A 172 3.89 -6.97 0.17
N LYS A 173 3.82 -7.19 -1.15
CA LYS A 173 4.48 -8.32 -1.82
C LYS A 173 5.99 -8.28 -1.62
N SER A 174 6.62 -7.13 -1.84
CA SER A 174 8.05 -6.94 -1.62
C SER A 174 8.44 -7.26 -0.18
N TRP A 175 7.66 -6.84 0.79
CA TRP A 175 7.91 -7.10 2.20
C TRP A 175 7.66 -8.56 2.59
N LYS A 176 6.51 -9.13 2.20
CA LYS A 176 6.16 -10.52 2.53
C LYS A 176 6.99 -11.53 1.75
N THR A 177 7.05 -11.41 0.42
CA THR A 177 7.63 -12.44 -0.45
C THR A 177 9.14 -12.25 -0.58
N HIS A 178 9.62 -11.04 -0.94
CA HIS A 178 11.05 -10.84 -1.23
C HIS A 178 11.89 -10.75 0.05
N LEU A 179 11.32 -10.27 1.15
CA LEU A 179 11.97 -10.21 2.46
C LEU A 179 11.50 -11.31 3.42
N ALA A 180 10.55 -12.16 3.02
CA ALA A 180 10.02 -13.27 3.82
C ALA A 180 9.47 -12.84 5.20
N ALA A 181 8.86 -11.64 5.29
CA ALA A 181 8.36 -11.09 6.54
C ALA A 181 7.08 -11.77 7.07
N ASP A 182 6.42 -12.60 6.25
CA ASP A 182 5.27 -13.42 6.63
C ASP A 182 5.65 -14.70 7.39
N ARG A 183 6.93 -15.04 7.46
CA ARG A 183 7.42 -16.22 8.19
C ARG A 183 7.40 -15.98 9.69
N THR A 184 6.26 -16.28 10.31
CA THR A 184 6.05 -16.19 11.77
C THR A 184 6.23 -17.58 12.39
N SER A 185 7.46 -18.06 12.48
CA SER A 185 7.79 -19.43 12.93
C SER A 185 8.05 -19.57 14.43
N CYS A 186 8.08 -18.47 15.19
CA CYS A 186 8.26 -18.52 16.63
C CYS A 186 6.96 -18.90 17.35
N THR A 187 7.06 -19.61 18.45
CA THR A 187 5.93 -19.99 19.30
C THR A 187 5.33 -18.80 20.04
N LYS A 188 6.17 -17.82 20.42
CA LYS A 188 5.75 -16.60 21.13
C LYS A 188 5.39 -15.48 20.14
N ALA A 189 4.23 -14.86 20.33
CA ALA A 189 3.76 -13.73 19.50
C ALA A 189 4.72 -12.53 19.55
N THR A 190 5.29 -12.25 20.73
CA THR A 190 6.27 -11.16 20.91
C THR A 190 7.54 -11.37 20.09
N ALA A 191 8.04 -12.61 19.99
CA ALA A 191 9.19 -12.95 19.17
C ALA A 191 8.88 -12.77 17.67
N ASN A 192 7.68 -13.14 17.22
CA ASN A 192 7.25 -12.90 15.85
C ASN A 192 7.07 -11.40 15.58
N GLN A 193 6.57 -10.61 16.54
CA GLN A 193 6.48 -9.16 16.40
C GLN A 193 7.87 -8.52 16.27
N LEU A 194 8.86 -8.96 17.06
CA LEU A 194 10.25 -8.50 16.92
C LEU A 194 10.80 -8.82 15.53
N ARG A 195 10.54 -10.03 15.00
CA ARG A 195 10.94 -10.38 13.63
C ARG A 195 10.34 -9.43 12.60
N LEU A 196 9.08 -9.03 12.74
CA LEU A 196 8.48 -8.03 11.85
C LEU A 196 9.25 -6.70 11.88
N PHE A 197 9.74 -6.26 13.03
CA PHE A 197 10.57 -5.04 13.12
C PHE A 197 11.92 -5.21 12.42
N LEU A 198 12.56 -6.37 12.54
CA LEU A 198 13.79 -6.65 11.80
C LEU A 198 13.54 -6.64 10.28
N HIS A 199 12.44 -7.22 9.82
CA HIS A 199 12.05 -7.15 8.41
C HIS A 199 11.68 -5.73 7.97
N ALA A 200 11.14 -4.89 8.86
CA ALA A 200 10.91 -3.47 8.59
C ALA A 200 12.25 -2.74 8.34
N GLY A 201 13.26 -3.01 9.16
CA GLY A 201 14.62 -2.50 8.94
C GLY A 201 15.19 -2.96 7.59
N ALA A 202 15.06 -4.24 7.25
CA ALA A 202 15.47 -4.77 5.97
C ALA A 202 14.72 -4.09 4.79
N TYR A 203 13.42 -3.83 4.95
CA TYR A 203 12.65 -3.09 3.95
C TYR A 203 13.20 -1.68 3.74
N TRP A 204 13.50 -0.96 4.82
CA TRP A 204 14.08 0.39 4.74
C TRP A 204 15.43 0.41 4.04
N LEU A 205 16.29 -0.58 4.29
CA LEU A 205 17.58 -0.71 3.58
C LEU A 205 17.37 -0.95 2.08
N MET A 206 16.49 -1.87 1.70
CA MET A 206 16.18 -2.14 0.30
C MET A 206 15.48 -0.98 -0.40
N TRP A 207 14.59 -0.28 0.31
CA TRP A 207 13.94 0.93 -0.19
C TRP A 207 14.97 2.06 -0.37
N GLY A 208 15.86 2.27 0.61
CA GLY A 208 16.96 3.22 0.54
C GLY A 208 17.90 2.95 -0.66
N LEU A 209 18.27 1.69 -0.84
CA LEU A 209 19.05 1.26 -2.00
C LEU A 209 18.35 1.63 -3.31
N ARG A 210 17.05 1.29 -3.44
CA ARG A 210 16.26 1.58 -4.64
C ARG A 210 16.12 3.08 -4.91
N VAL A 211 15.92 3.93 -3.89
CA VAL A 211 15.78 5.38 -4.09
C VAL A 211 17.12 6.06 -4.35
N SER A 212 18.24 5.45 -3.97
CA SER A 212 19.59 5.94 -4.26
C SER A 212 20.02 5.68 -5.70
N VAL A 213 19.35 4.79 -6.42
CA VAL A 213 19.59 4.55 -7.85
C VAL A 213 19.05 5.73 -8.69
N PRO A 214 19.67 6.11 -9.82
CA PRO A 214 19.19 7.18 -10.70
C PRO A 214 17.74 6.98 -11.13
N ARG A 215 16.94 8.06 -11.14
CA ARG A 215 15.49 8.01 -11.41
C ARG A 215 15.12 7.36 -12.74
N ARG A 216 15.92 7.56 -13.78
CA ARG A 216 15.71 7.00 -15.12
C ARG A 216 16.30 5.60 -15.32
N SER A 217 16.90 5.01 -14.28
CA SER A 217 17.46 3.67 -14.34
C SER A 217 16.39 2.60 -14.21
N MET A 218 16.52 1.50 -14.94
CA MET A 218 15.71 0.30 -14.78
C MET A 218 15.72 -0.27 -13.34
N TRP A 219 16.75 0.04 -12.58
CA TRP A 219 16.89 -0.37 -11.18
C TRP A 219 15.94 0.37 -10.23
N ARG A 220 15.48 1.56 -10.62
CA ARG A 220 14.55 2.36 -9.81
C ARG A 220 13.17 1.69 -9.63
N VAL A 221 12.73 0.94 -10.63
CA VAL A 221 11.46 0.21 -10.64
C VAL A 221 11.65 -1.29 -10.38
N ALA A 222 12.88 -1.75 -10.20
CA ALA A 222 13.19 -3.15 -9.96
C ALA A 222 12.58 -3.64 -8.63
N GLN A 223 12.14 -4.88 -8.62
CA GLN A 223 11.69 -5.55 -7.40
C GLN A 223 12.88 -5.86 -6.47
N PHE A 224 12.62 -6.05 -5.18
CA PHE A 224 13.69 -6.24 -4.19
C PHE A 224 14.51 -7.49 -4.40
N ASP A 225 13.91 -8.58 -4.88
CA ASP A 225 14.64 -9.80 -5.25
C ASP A 225 15.67 -9.52 -6.35
N ARG A 226 15.30 -8.75 -7.39
CA ARG A 226 16.21 -8.37 -8.46
C ARG A 226 17.33 -7.45 -7.98
N LEU A 227 17.01 -6.47 -7.12
CA LEU A 227 18.03 -5.62 -6.50
C LEU A 227 19.01 -6.45 -5.67
N ARG A 228 18.49 -7.37 -4.85
CA ARG A 228 19.30 -8.27 -4.04
C ARG A 228 20.23 -9.12 -4.89
N LEU A 229 19.70 -9.79 -5.92
CA LEU A 229 20.49 -10.69 -6.78
C LEU A 229 21.55 -9.96 -7.58
N ARG A 230 21.30 -8.73 -8.01
CA ARG A 230 22.18 -8.02 -8.93
C ARG A 230 23.10 -6.98 -8.28
N LEU A 231 22.71 -6.45 -7.13
CA LEU A 231 23.49 -5.41 -6.44
C LEU A 231 24.08 -5.88 -5.11
N ILE A 232 23.45 -6.84 -4.41
CA ILE A 232 23.93 -7.30 -3.09
C ILE A 232 24.63 -8.65 -3.20
N ASN A 233 24.04 -9.62 -3.89
CA ASN A 233 24.63 -10.95 -4.05
C ASN A 233 25.72 -10.93 -5.15
N VAL A 234 26.73 -10.11 -4.94
CA VAL A 234 27.90 -10.00 -5.82
C VAL A 234 29.08 -10.63 -5.11
N ALA A 235 29.82 -11.48 -5.82
CA ALA A 235 31.06 -12.05 -5.29
C ALA A 235 32.01 -10.93 -4.88
N ALA A 236 32.61 -11.04 -3.70
CA ALA A 236 33.53 -10.03 -3.19
C ALA A 236 34.62 -10.66 -2.33
N ARG A 237 35.83 -10.12 -2.39
CA ARG A 237 36.87 -10.43 -1.42
C ARG A 237 36.76 -9.45 -0.25
N VAL A 238 36.53 -9.98 0.94
CA VAL A 238 36.49 -9.19 2.18
C VAL A 238 37.82 -9.27 2.88
N VAL A 239 38.42 -8.14 3.19
CA VAL A 239 39.66 -8.04 3.95
C VAL A 239 39.40 -7.20 5.19
N GLU A 240 39.44 -7.86 6.33
CA GLU A 240 39.32 -7.20 7.63
C GLU A 240 40.68 -6.70 8.09
N ARG A 241 40.73 -5.45 8.54
CA ARG A 241 41.89 -4.80 9.15
C ARG A 241 41.47 -4.22 10.51
N LYS A 242 42.45 -3.86 11.36
CA LYS A 242 42.17 -3.33 12.71
C LYS A 242 41.16 -2.18 12.75
N THR A 243 41.15 -1.31 11.75
CA THR A 243 40.35 -0.08 11.73
C THR A 243 39.32 -0.03 10.58
N MET A 244 39.32 -1.00 9.68
CA MET A 244 38.44 -0.98 8.52
C MET A 244 38.22 -2.35 7.90
N ILE A 245 37.06 -2.50 7.28
CA ILE A 245 36.75 -3.65 6.42
C ILE A 245 36.81 -3.16 4.96
N ARG A 246 37.65 -3.81 4.14
CA ARG A 246 37.72 -3.55 2.69
C ARG A 246 36.96 -4.62 1.93
N ILE A 247 36.04 -4.20 1.06
CA ILE A 247 35.29 -5.06 0.17
C ILE A 247 35.80 -4.82 -1.25
N HIS A 248 36.44 -5.81 -1.85
CA HIS A 248 36.94 -5.76 -3.21
C HIS A 248 35.96 -6.47 -4.13
N LEU A 249 35.32 -5.73 -5.03
CA LEU A 249 34.47 -6.27 -6.08
C LEU A 249 35.33 -6.68 -7.28
N PRO A 250 34.95 -7.72 -8.04
CA PRO A 250 35.64 -8.10 -9.26
C PRO A 250 35.54 -6.98 -10.31
N THR A 251 36.59 -6.83 -11.10
CA THR A 251 36.65 -5.84 -12.20
C THR A 251 35.55 -6.09 -13.24
N SER A 252 35.13 -7.33 -13.41
CA SER A 252 34.04 -7.76 -14.29
C SER A 252 32.62 -7.55 -13.71
N CYS A 253 32.49 -6.91 -12.52
CA CYS A 253 31.17 -6.69 -11.92
C CYS A 253 30.28 -5.81 -12.82
N PRO A 254 29.20 -6.32 -13.40
CA PRO A 254 28.37 -5.56 -14.35
C PRO A 254 27.59 -4.42 -13.67
N ALA A 255 27.45 -4.45 -12.34
CA ALA A 255 26.77 -3.45 -11.55
C ALA A 255 27.72 -2.37 -10.97
N GLN A 256 29.01 -2.38 -11.31
CA GLN A 256 30.04 -1.51 -10.72
C GLN A 256 29.66 -0.01 -10.78
N GLY A 257 29.20 0.46 -11.94
CA GLY A 257 28.80 1.87 -12.11
C GLY A 257 27.63 2.27 -11.21
N ILE A 258 26.62 1.42 -11.10
CA ILE A 258 25.46 1.65 -10.23
C ILE A 258 25.86 1.62 -8.75
N LEU A 259 26.70 0.66 -8.35
CA LEU A 259 27.18 0.56 -6.97
C LEU A 259 27.99 1.80 -6.56
N ARG A 260 28.87 2.31 -7.43
CA ARG A 260 29.60 3.57 -7.18
C ARG A 260 28.66 4.76 -6.98
N LEU A 261 27.63 4.89 -7.84
CA LEU A 261 26.63 5.95 -7.72
C LEU A 261 25.84 5.85 -6.42
N VAL A 262 25.41 4.65 -6.06
CA VAL A 262 24.64 4.40 -4.82
C VAL A 262 25.50 4.71 -3.59
N LEU A 263 26.72 4.20 -3.54
CA LEU A 263 27.65 4.44 -2.43
C LEU A 263 27.98 5.92 -2.26
N GLY A 264 28.13 6.67 -3.37
CA GLY A 264 28.35 8.11 -3.33
C GLY A 264 27.15 8.92 -2.81
N ARG A 265 25.95 8.34 -2.78
CA ARG A 265 24.71 8.96 -2.26
C ARG A 265 24.37 8.59 -0.83
N ILE A 266 25.01 7.58 -0.29
CA ILE A 266 24.85 7.20 1.12
C ILE A 266 25.66 8.18 1.96
N PRO A 267 25.05 8.90 2.92
CA PRO A 267 25.77 9.79 3.82
C PRO A 267 26.87 9.01 4.56
N ARG A 268 28.07 9.54 4.56
CA ARG A 268 29.14 8.99 5.41
C ARG A 268 28.77 9.25 6.86
N LEU A 269 28.81 8.21 7.68
CA LEU A 269 28.74 8.40 9.12
C LEU A 269 29.98 9.20 9.53
N VAL A 270 29.77 10.41 10.04
CA VAL A 270 30.81 11.19 10.71
C VAL A 270 30.96 10.55 12.07
N THR A 271 32.05 9.80 12.25
CA THR A 271 32.49 9.26 13.55
C THR A 271 33.21 10.34 14.33
#